data_35ba4140efd8b6ff92160bd54f0c3fbd
#
_entry.id   35ba4140efd8b6ff92160bd54f0c3fbd
#
_cell.length_a   1.000
_cell.length_b   1.000
_cell.length_c   1.000
_cell.angle_alpha   90.00
_cell.angle_beta   90.00
_cell.angle_gamma   90.00
#
_symmetry.space_group_name_H-M   'P 1'
#
loop_
_entity.id
_entity.type
_entity.pdbx_description
1 polymer ?
#
loop_
_entity_poly.entity_id
_entity_poly.type
_entity_poly.pdbx_seq_one_letter_code
_entity_poly.pdbx_strand_id
1 'polypeptide(L)'
;SRGLHPFFTAKERKKAYESMEKLGILDLKSRSYRELSGGQQQRVLLARAFCAAKKLILLDEPVTALDPIASAELYSVIFELNEKYGIAVIMVSHDIKNSVISASHVLHLRKNGYFFGTASEYAVSDFKSRFI
;
A
#
# COMPACT_ATOMS: atom_id res chain seq x y z
N SER A 1 8.58 -11.06 -24.54
CA SER A 1 7.24 -11.21 -25.11
C SER A 1 6.51 -12.32 -24.38
N ARG A 2 5.48 -12.00 -23.60
CA ARG A 2 4.58 -13.00 -23.02
C ARG A 2 3.70 -13.52 -24.15
N GLY A 3 3.89 -14.80 -24.52
CA GLY A 3 2.96 -15.47 -25.41
C GLY A 3 1.53 -15.40 -24.85
N LEU A 4 0.54 -15.25 -25.72
CA LEU A 4 -0.88 -15.30 -25.38
C LEU A 4 -1.21 -16.72 -24.84
N HIS A 5 -1.05 -16.90 -23.53
CA HIS A 5 -1.63 -18.05 -22.84
C HIS A 5 -2.97 -17.59 -22.22
N PRO A 6 -4.12 -18.11 -22.67
CA PRO A 6 -5.43 -17.70 -22.17
C PRO A 6 -5.69 -18.16 -20.72
N PHE A 7 -4.80 -18.96 -20.13
CA PHE A 7 -4.91 -19.48 -18.77
C PHE A 7 -3.64 -19.26 -17.99
N PHE A 8 -3.80 -18.87 -16.71
CA PHE A 8 -2.69 -18.76 -15.77
C PHE A 8 -2.07 -20.15 -15.52
N THR A 9 -0.75 -20.20 -15.50
CA THR A 9 -0.01 -21.40 -15.12
C THR A 9 -0.26 -21.77 -13.65
N ALA A 10 -0.07 -23.03 -13.28
CA ALA A 10 -0.18 -23.47 -11.88
C ALA A 10 0.76 -22.67 -10.95
N LYS A 11 1.95 -22.29 -11.43
CA LYS A 11 2.93 -21.47 -10.70
C LYS A 11 2.42 -20.03 -10.47
N GLU A 12 1.83 -19.41 -11.47
CA GLU A 12 1.27 -18.06 -11.35
C GLU A 12 0.08 -18.05 -10.39
N ARG A 13 -0.79 -19.06 -10.48
CA ARG A 13 -1.94 -19.21 -9.57
C ARG A 13 -1.47 -19.41 -8.12
N LYS A 14 -0.47 -20.26 -7.88
CA LYS A 14 0.11 -20.45 -6.55
C LYS A 14 0.63 -19.15 -5.98
N LYS A 15 1.42 -18.38 -6.76
CA LYS A 15 1.95 -17.08 -6.34
C LYS A 15 0.85 -16.06 -6.02
N ALA A 16 -0.23 -16.05 -6.80
CA ALA A 16 -1.38 -15.19 -6.53
C ALA A 16 -2.05 -15.55 -5.19
N TYR A 17 -2.28 -16.84 -4.94
CA TYR A 17 -2.89 -17.30 -3.69
C TYR A 17 -2.00 -17.01 -2.47
N GLU A 18 -0.69 -17.23 -2.55
CA GLU A 18 0.26 -16.85 -1.50
C GLU A 18 0.22 -15.35 -1.21
N SER A 19 0.08 -14.52 -2.25
CA SER A 19 -0.06 -13.05 -2.09
C SER A 19 -1.39 -12.68 -1.43
N MET A 20 -2.48 -13.34 -1.81
CA MET A 20 -3.80 -13.12 -1.20
C MET A 20 -3.84 -13.56 0.28
N GLU A 21 -3.19 -14.67 0.60
CA GLU A 21 -3.09 -15.18 1.97
C GLU A 21 -2.34 -14.20 2.88
N LYS A 22 -1.18 -13.70 2.42
CA LYS A 22 -0.38 -12.70 3.14
C LYS A 22 -1.15 -11.38 3.41
N LEU A 23 -2.11 -11.07 2.59
CA LEU A 23 -2.94 -9.87 2.71
C LEU A 23 -4.32 -10.13 3.35
N GLY A 24 -4.52 -11.37 3.87
CA GLY A 24 -5.74 -11.74 4.58
C GLY A 24 -7.01 -11.72 3.73
N ILE A 25 -6.89 -12.01 2.42
CA ILE A 25 -8.02 -11.98 1.47
C ILE A 25 -8.16 -13.26 0.65
N LEU A 26 -7.58 -14.37 1.10
CA LEU A 26 -7.65 -15.64 0.36
C LEU A 26 -9.10 -16.18 0.24
N ASP A 27 -9.94 -15.89 1.22
CA ASP A 27 -11.37 -16.19 1.24
C ASP A 27 -12.14 -15.51 0.10
N LEU A 28 -11.63 -14.41 -0.43
CA LEU A 28 -12.24 -13.64 -1.51
C LEU A 28 -11.89 -14.17 -2.92
N LYS A 29 -11.07 -15.21 -3.03
CA LYS A 29 -10.53 -15.73 -4.31
C LYS A 29 -11.56 -16.08 -5.37
N SER A 30 -12.80 -16.40 -4.97
CA SER A 30 -13.90 -16.78 -5.86
C SER A 30 -14.95 -15.69 -6.03
N ARG A 31 -14.79 -14.53 -5.36
CA ARG A 31 -15.70 -13.40 -5.48
C ARG A 31 -15.38 -12.52 -6.66
N SER A 32 -16.39 -11.94 -7.25
CA SER A 32 -16.21 -10.88 -8.25
C SER A 32 -15.63 -9.61 -7.58
N TYR A 33 -14.64 -8.96 -8.20
CA TYR A 33 -14.08 -7.72 -7.71
C TYR A 33 -15.14 -6.63 -7.44
N ARG A 34 -16.20 -6.60 -8.26
CA ARG A 34 -17.29 -5.62 -8.14
C ARG A 34 -18.18 -5.83 -6.90
N GLU A 35 -18.15 -7.02 -6.31
CA GLU A 35 -18.93 -7.37 -5.11
C GLU A 35 -18.17 -7.09 -3.81
N LEU A 36 -16.92 -6.67 -3.91
CA LEU A 36 -16.04 -6.41 -2.78
C LEU A 36 -16.28 -5.01 -2.22
N SER A 37 -16.15 -4.87 -0.89
CA SER A 37 -16.10 -3.55 -0.25
C SER A 37 -14.87 -2.76 -0.71
N GLY A 38 -14.87 -1.42 -0.55
CA GLY A 38 -13.75 -0.57 -0.93
C GLY A 38 -12.42 -1.03 -0.32
N GLY A 39 -12.39 -1.36 0.98
CA GLY A 39 -11.21 -1.87 1.65
C GLY A 39 -10.74 -3.22 1.10
N GLN A 40 -11.68 -4.13 0.79
CA GLN A 40 -11.36 -5.41 0.14
C GLN A 40 -10.80 -5.21 -1.27
N GLN A 41 -11.36 -4.27 -2.04
CA GLN A 41 -10.85 -3.92 -3.37
C GLN A 41 -9.42 -3.39 -3.29
N GLN A 42 -9.12 -2.50 -2.34
CA GLN A 42 -7.76 -1.99 -2.14
C GLN A 42 -6.77 -3.09 -1.74
N ARG A 43 -7.16 -4.01 -0.87
CA ARG A 43 -6.33 -5.17 -0.52
C ARG A 43 -6.07 -6.09 -1.73
N VAL A 44 -7.05 -6.27 -2.61
CA VAL A 44 -6.86 -7.04 -3.86
C VAL A 44 -5.88 -6.33 -4.79
N LEU A 45 -5.96 -5.00 -4.94
CA LEU A 45 -5.01 -4.23 -5.73
C LEU A 45 -3.59 -4.30 -5.15
N LEU A 46 -3.47 -4.21 -3.81
CA LEU A 46 -2.20 -4.37 -3.12
C LEU A 46 -1.63 -5.80 -3.27
N ALA A 47 -2.47 -6.84 -3.18
CA ALA A 47 -2.08 -8.23 -3.44
C ALA A 47 -1.53 -8.42 -4.86
N ARG A 48 -2.18 -7.80 -5.83
CA ARG A 48 -1.72 -7.81 -7.22
C ARG A 48 -0.37 -7.11 -7.38
N ALA A 49 -0.19 -5.94 -6.77
CA ALA A 49 1.09 -5.22 -6.76
C ALA A 49 2.18 -6.06 -6.08
N PHE A 50 1.91 -6.64 -4.91
CA PHE A 50 2.82 -7.49 -4.17
C PHE A 50 3.20 -8.75 -4.95
N CYS A 51 2.25 -9.40 -5.62
CA CYS A 51 2.52 -10.54 -6.48
C CYS A 51 3.51 -10.21 -7.61
N ALA A 52 3.47 -8.99 -8.15
CA ALA A 52 4.37 -8.54 -9.22
C ALA A 52 5.69 -7.98 -8.68
N ALA A 53 5.70 -7.41 -7.48
CA ALA A 53 6.85 -6.75 -6.89
C ALA A 53 7.99 -7.72 -6.57
N LYS A 54 9.23 -7.23 -6.70
CA LYS A 54 10.43 -7.92 -6.24
C LYS A 54 11.05 -7.22 -5.03
N LYS A 55 11.07 -5.89 -5.02
CA LYS A 55 11.74 -5.06 -4.00
C LYS A 55 10.98 -3.80 -3.64
N LEU A 56 10.14 -3.27 -4.53
CA LEU A 56 9.51 -1.97 -4.37
C LEU A 56 8.06 -2.00 -4.84
N ILE A 57 7.18 -1.34 -4.09
CA ILE A 57 5.80 -1.03 -4.45
C ILE A 57 5.63 0.48 -4.40
N LEU A 58 4.95 1.03 -5.41
CA LEU A 58 4.51 2.42 -5.45
C LEU A 58 3.00 2.45 -5.25
N LEU A 59 2.54 3.26 -4.31
CA LEU A 59 1.13 3.44 -3.98
C LEU A 59 0.77 4.92 -4.15
N ASP A 60 -0.29 5.18 -4.89
CA ASP A 60 -0.83 6.52 -5.08
C ASP A 60 -2.20 6.57 -4.42
N GLU A 61 -2.31 7.38 -3.34
CA GLU A 61 -3.54 7.60 -2.57
C GLU A 61 -4.30 6.31 -2.19
N PRO A 62 -3.64 5.29 -1.59
CA PRO A 62 -4.24 3.96 -1.43
C PRO A 62 -5.42 3.92 -0.46
N VAL A 63 -5.59 4.93 0.39
CA VAL A 63 -6.67 4.99 1.40
C VAL A 63 -7.79 5.96 1.03
N THR A 64 -7.67 6.66 -0.10
CA THR A 64 -8.71 7.60 -0.55
C THR A 64 -10.04 6.85 -0.75
N ALA A 65 -11.11 7.40 -0.23
CA ALA A 65 -12.45 6.81 -0.22
C ALA A 65 -12.65 5.58 0.69
N LEU A 66 -11.71 5.29 1.60
CA LEU A 66 -11.91 4.30 2.65
C LEU A 66 -12.42 4.98 3.93
N ASP A 67 -13.20 4.25 4.71
CA ASP A 67 -13.53 4.65 6.08
C ASP A 67 -12.28 4.56 6.99
N PRO A 68 -12.29 5.20 8.17
CA PRO A 68 -11.12 5.23 9.05
C PRO A 68 -10.63 3.85 9.49
N ILE A 69 -11.52 2.87 9.65
CA ILE A 69 -11.15 1.51 10.09
C ILE A 69 -10.44 0.80 8.95
N ALA A 70 -11.03 0.80 7.74
CA ALA A 70 -10.43 0.19 6.56
C ALA A 70 -9.09 0.84 6.19
N SER A 71 -8.96 2.16 6.40
CA SER A 71 -7.70 2.89 6.20
C SER A 71 -6.61 2.42 7.17
N ALA A 72 -6.92 2.32 8.47
CA ALA A 72 -5.97 1.85 9.48
C ALA A 72 -5.52 0.41 9.21
N GLU A 73 -6.44 -0.46 8.83
CA GLU A 73 -6.14 -1.84 8.44
C GLU A 73 -5.22 -1.89 7.21
N LEU A 74 -5.46 -1.05 6.20
CA LEU A 74 -4.61 -1.02 5.01
C LEU A 74 -3.20 -0.52 5.32
N TYR A 75 -3.05 0.52 6.16
CA TYR A 75 -1.74 0.98 6.63
C TYR A 75 -1.00 -0.13 7.39
N SER A 76 -1.68 -0.89 8.25
CA SER A 76 -1.09 -2.03 8.95
C SER A 76 -0.55 -3.09 7.99
N VAL A 77 -1.33 -3.42 6.95
CA VAL A 77 -0.89 -4.37 5.91
C VAL A 77 0.31 -3.84 5.12
N ILE A 78 0.32 -2.54 4.76
CA ILE A 78 1.46 -1.91 4.07
C ILE A 78 2.72 -1.97 4.94
N PHE A 79 2.59 -1.68 6.23
CA PHE A 79 3.69 -1.79 7.19
C PHE A 79 4.23 -3.24 7.29
N GLU A 80 3.35 -4.22 7.36
CA GLU A 80 3.74 -5.65 7.35
C GLU A 80 4.50 -6.06 6.08
N LEU A 81 4.11 -5.55 4.92
CA LEU A 81 4.82 -5.83 3.67
C LEU A 81 6.27 -5.34 3.71
N ASN A 82 6.51 -4.21 4.36
CA ASN A 82 7.86 -3.70 4.54
C ASN A 82 8.63 -4.52 5.59
N GLU A 83 8.12 -4.64 6.81
CA GLU A 83 8.82 -5.25 7.95
C GLU A 83 9.05 -6.76 7.78
N LYS A 84 8.02 -7.50 7.36
CA LYS A 84 8.12 -8.97 7.29
C LYS A 84 8.68 -9.47 5.96
N TYR A 85 8.43 -8.74 4.88
CA TYR A 85 8.78 -9.23 3.54
C TYR A 85 9.88 -8.40 2.87
N GLY A 86 10.39 -7.35 3.52
CA GLY A 86 11.48 -6.50 3.03
C GLY A 86 11.13 -5.77 1.73
N ILE A 87 9.85 -5.52 1.48
CA ILE A 87 9.39 -4.76 0.31
C ILE A 87 9.44 -3.27 0.66
N ALA A 88 10.26 -2.52 -0.03
CA ALA A 88 10.23 -1.07 0.07
C ALA A 88 8.89 -0.54 -0.46
N VAL A 89 8.29 0.41 0.25
CA VAL A 89 7.03 1.04 -0.18
C VAL A 89 7.25 2.55 -0.28
N ILE A 90 6.92 3.12 -1.43
CA ILE A 90 6.79 4.57 -1.60
C ILE A 90 5.31 4.85 -1.78
N MET A 91 4.78 5.71 -0.93
CA MET A 91 3.36 6.06 -0.93
C MET A 91 3.18 7.57 -1.08
N VAL A 92 2.33 7.97 -2.01
CA VAL A 92 1.81 9.34 -2.08
C VAL A 92 0.50 9.38 -1.31
N SER A 93 0.37 10.33 -0.39
CA SER A 93 -0.85 10.50 0.41
C SER A 93 -1.03 11.95 0.82
N HIS A 94 -2.28 12.40 0.87
CA HIS A 94 -2.67 13.66 1.51
C HIS A 94 -3.12 13.45 2.98
N ASP A 95 -3.29 12.21 3.43
CA ASP A 95 -3.53 11.86 4.84
C ASP A 95 -2.22 11.90 5.62
N ILE A 96 -1.73 13.10 5.90
CA ILE A 96 -0.43 13.31 6.56
C ILE A 96 -0.40 12.65 7.93
N LYS A 97 -1.51 12.70 8.68
CA LYS A 97 -1.55 12.23 10.07
C LYS A 97 -1.27 10.73 10.17
N ASN A 98 -1.97 9.93 9.37
CA ASN A 98 -1.86 8.48 9.45
C ASN A 98 -0.68 7.93 8.64
N SER A 99 -0.38 8.55 7.48
CA SER A 99 0.75 8.13 6.65
C SER A 99 2.11 8.34 7.33
N VAL A 100 2.31 9.44 8.06
CA VAL A 100 3.57 9.73 8.75
C VAL A 100 3.81 8.76 9.91
N ILE A 101 2.78 8.33 10.63
CA ILE A 101 2.90 7.36 11.74
C ILE A 101 3.48 6.02 11.24
N SER A 102 3.13 5.62 10.02
CA SER A 102 3.55 4.35 9.42
C SER A 102 4.81 4.46 8.56
N ALA A 103 5.35 5.66 8.38
CA ALA A 103 6.49 5.91 7.52
C ALA A 103 7.82 5.92 8.29
N SER A 104 8.88 5.37 7.71
CA SER A 104 10.25 5.58 8.20
C SER A 104 10.79 6.95 7.81
N HIS A 105 10.52 7.39 6.58
CA HIS A 105 10.95 8.67 6.01
C HIS A 105 9.78 9.40 5.36
N VAL A 106 9.88 10.72 5.33
CA VAL A 106 8.89 11.63 4.74
C VAL A 106 9.57 12.53 3.72
N LEU A 107 9.02 12.59 2.52
CA LEU A 107 9.27 13.63 1.54
C LEU A 107 8.03 14.51 1.45
N HIS A 108 8.11 15.73 1.94
CA HIS A 108 7.02 16.69 1.85
C HIS A 108 7.38 17.80 0.87
N LEU A 109 6.58 17.94 -0.18
CA LEU A 109 6.77 18.93 -1.21
C LEU A 109 5.84 20.14 -0.98
N ARG A 110 6.38 21.34 -1.10
CA ARG A 110 5.63 22.62 -1.08
C ARG A 110 6.00 23.49 -2.27
N LYS A 111 5.21 24.52 -2.53
CA LYS A 111 5.49 25.49 -3.60
C LYS A 111 6.90 26.11 -3.49
N ASN A 112 7.37 26.38 -2.28
CA ASN A 112 8.62 27.11 -2.02
C ASN A 112 9.65 26.27 -1.25
N GLY A 113 9.69 24.95 -1.48
CA GLY A 113 10.67 24.09 -0.84
C GLY A 113 10.18 22.67 -0.59
N TYR A 114 11.04 21.89 0.03
CA TYR A 114 10.72 20.51 0.40
C TYR A 114 11.37 20.16 1.74
N PHE A 115 10.81 19.16 2.38
CA PHE A 115 11.44 18.45 3.50
C PHE A 115 11.72 17.01 3.06
N PHE A 116 12.88 16.49 3.42
CA PHE A 116 13.18 15.07 3.34
C PHE A 116 13.97 14.67 4.59
N GLY A 117 13.45 13.67 5.29
CA GLY A 117 14.07 13.18 6.53
C GLY A 117 13.23 12.07 7.17
N THR A 118 13.59 11.65 8.36
CA THR A 118 12.84 10.67 9.14
C THR A 118 11.47 11.20 9.57
N ALA A 119 10.53 10.31 9.87
CA ALA A 119 9.23 10.68 10.41
C ALA A 119 9.36 11.45 11.73
N SER A 120 10.36 11.12 12.56
CA SER A 120 10.63 11.82 13.83
C SER A 120 11.11 13.26 13.60
N GLU A 121 12.03 13.48 12.67
CA GLU A 121 12.49 14.83 12.28
C GLU A 121 11.33 15.63 11.66
N TYR A 122 10.50 15.01 10.85
CA TYR A 122 9.33 15.65 10.28
C TYR A 122 8.35 16.10 11.36
N ALA A 123 8.14 15.30 12.41
CA ALA A 123 7.20 15.57 13.48
C ALA A 123 7.51 16.87 14.26
N VAL A 124 8.80 17.27 14.33
CA VAL A 124 9.27 18.51 15.00
C VAL A 124 9.59 19.63 14.03
N SER A 125 9.43 19.42 12.72
CA SER A 125 9.74 20.41 11.69
C SER A 125 8.63 21.44 11.51
N ASP A 126 8.99 22.63 11.04
CA ASP A 126 8.03 23.68 10.63
C ASP A 126 7.14 23.25 9.46
N PHE A 127 7.53 22.19 8.76
CA PHE A 127 6.75 21.62 7.67
C PHE A 127 5.44 20.99 8.16
N LYS A 128 5.39 20.50 9.39
CA LYS A 128 4.17 19.97 10.00
C LYS A 128 3.23 21.08 10.47
N SER A 129 3.74 22.15 11.07
CA SER A 129 2.98 23.16 11.81
C SER A 129 2.05 24.04 10.99
N ARG A 130 2.09 23.99 9.65
CA ARG A 130 1.25 24.79 8.74
C ARG A 130 0.10 24.02 8.08
N PHE A 131 -0.25 22.85 8.58
CA PHE A 131 -1.37 22.02 8.10
C PHE A 131 -2.45 21.78 9.16
N ILE A 132 -2.39 22.52 10.27
CA ILE A 132 -3.44 22.55 11.29
C ILE A 132 -4.22 23.85 11.17
#